data_7fa652ff59d544b2a6e1918991acfadd
#
_entry.id   7fa652ff59d544b2a6e1918991acfadd
#
_cell.length_a   1.000
_cell.length_b   1.000
_cell.length_c   1.000
_cell.angle_alpha   90.00
_cell.angle_beta   90.00
_cell.angle_gamma   90.00
#
_symmetry.space_group_name_H-M   'P 1'
#
loop_
_entity.id
_entity.type
_entity.pdbx_description
1 polymer ?
#
loop_
_entity_poly.entity_id
_entity_poly.type
_entity_poly.pdbx_seq_one_letter_code
_entity_poly.pdbx_strand_id
1 'polypeptide(L)'
;DILVQELPNINVTISGTNPICFGEISDLSFPILGGLAPFNLSLLEGATSNTLNVDASGLIGGQPYQVSPPNTTTYTLTSVTDANGCTATLTDNKTLVVNQLPVANISGTTEICFEEITQLDFNFTSGQSPWSLTYDINGTPSGPLTLSNATDLLTVSPATTSVYTFSSISDANNCSSTITDAITITVNQLPEVTVSGGG
;
A
#
# COMPACT_ATOMS: atom_id res chain seq x y z
N ASP A 1 58.69 -4.83 2.26
CA ASP A 1 57.54 -4.13 2.87
C ASP A 1 56.28 -5.02 2.77
N ILE A 2 55.69 -5.33 3.91
CA ILE A 2 54.40 -6.02 3.96
C ILE A 2 53.34 -4.94 3.85
N LEU A 3 52.63 -4.89 2.70
CA LEU A 3 51.46 -4.04 2.52
C LEU A 3 50.28 -4.71 3.24
N VAL A 4 49.86 -4.12 4.34
CA VAL A 4 48.60 -4.49 5.02
C VAL A 4 47.46 -3.72 4.38
N GLN A 5 46.49 -4.42 3.81
CA GLN A 5 45.27 -3.82 3.24
C GLN A 5 44.17 -3.84 4.27
N GLU A 6 43.43 -2.74 4.34
CA GLU A 6 42.22 -2.65 5.17
C GLU A 6 41.12 -3.53 4.61
N LEU A 7 40.46 -4.29 5.49
CA LEU A 7 39.26 -5.04 5.10
C LEU A 7 38.10 -4.08 4.83
N PRO A 8 37.32 -4.31 3.78
CA PRO A 8 36.12 -3.53 3.53
C PRO A 8 35.09 -3.74 4.64
N ASN A 9 34.45 -2.66 5.06
CA ASN A 9 33.32 -2.66 5.98
C ASN A 9 32.15 -1.91 5.33
N ILE A 10 31.00 -2.56 5.21
CA ILE A 10 29.82 -2.05 4.54
C ILE A 10 28.58 -2.25 5.41
N ASN A 11 27.72 -1.24 5.45
CA ASN A 11 26.41 -1.31 6.08
C ASN A 11 25.32 -1.22 5.01
N VAL A 12 24.15 -1.82 5.25
CA VAL A 12 22.94 -1.57 4.45
C VAL A 12 22.14 -0.41 5.06
N THR A 13 21.69 0.49 4.21
CA THR A 13 20.86 1.62 4.62
C THR A 13 19.67 1.72 3.68
N ILE A 14 18.47 1.89 4.24
CA ILE A 14 17.31 2.29 3.46
C ILE A 14 17.40 3.81 3.30
N SER A 15 17.72 4.27 2.09
CA SER A 15 17.88 5.68 1.75
C SER A 15 16.61 6.28 1.14
N GLY A 16 15.68 5.43 0.69
CA GLY A 16 14.36 5.80 0.21
C GLY A 16 13.29 5.80 1.30
N THR A 17 12.03 5.84 0.87
CA THR A 17 10.87 5.81 1.77
C THR A 17 10.77 4.48 2.51
N ASN A 18 10.49 4.53 3.81
CA ASN A 18 10.16 3.38 4.66
C ASN A 18 9.25 3.83 5.82
N PRO A 19 8.03 3.32 5.97
CA PRO A 19 7.39 2.27 5.14
C PRO A 19 7.00 2.74 3.73
N ILE A 20 6.73 1.79 2.85
CA ILE A 20 6.13 1.99 1.52
C ILE A 20 4.77 1.30 1.43
N CYS A 21 3.93 1.74 0.48
CA CYS A 21 2.75 0.98 0.09
C CYS A 21 3.12 -0.11 -0.94
N PHE A 22 2.34 -1.18 -0.99
CA PHE A 22 2.50 -2.23 -1.99
C PHE A 22 2.58 -1.64 -3.41
N GLY A 23 3.61 -2.04 -4.15
CA GLY A 23 3.87 -1.56 -5.52
C GLY A 23 4.73 -0.30 -5.60
N GLU A 24 5.00 0.39 -4.49
CA GLU A 24 5.94 1.51 -4.47
C GLU A 24 7.40 1.02 -4.45
N ILE A 25 8.30 1.93 -4.79
CA ILE A 25 9.74 1.68 -4.85
C ILE A 25 10.41 2.38 -3.66
N SER A 26 11.40 1.70 -3.06
CA SER A 26 12.33 2.29 -2.11
C SER A 26 13.78 2.05 -2.56
N ASP A 27 14.71 2.82 -2.02
CA ASP A 27 16.12 2.78 -2.36
C ASP A 27 16.93 2.20 -1.21
N LEU A 28 17.88 1.31 -1.55
CA LEU A 28 18.92 0.85 -0.65
C LEU A 28 20.26 1.46 -1.09
N SER A 29 21.07 1.87 -0.14
CA SER A 29 22.45 2.28 -0.35
C SER A 29 23.37 1.53 0.61
N PHE A 30 24.65 1.42 0.24
CA PHE A 30 25.63 0.60 0.92
C PHE A 30 26.84 1.45 1.30
N PRO A 31 26.77 2.29 2.36
CA PRO A 31 27.92 3.07 2.82
C PRO A 31 29.12 2.18 3.11
N ILE A 32 30.26 2.50 2.51
CA ILE A 32 31.50 1.69 2.54
C ILE A 32 32.59 2.42 3.29
N LEU A 33 33.32 1.69 4.14
CA LEU A 33 34.52 2.13 4.82
C LEU A 33 35.64 1.14 4.55
N GLY A 34 36.80 1.63 4.06
CA GLY A 34 37.94 0.81 3.73
C GLY A 34 37.80 -0.05 2.49
N GLY A 35 38.85 -0.80 2.12
CA GLY A 35 38.89 -1.62 0.91
C GLY A 35 39.08 -0.81 -0.38
N LEU A 36 39.12 -1.49 -1.51
CA LEU A 36 39.27 -0.91 -2.85
C LEU A 36 38.12 -1.29 -3.75
N ALA A 37 37.43 -0.28 -4.33
CA ALA A 37 36.36 -0.49 -5.29
C ALA A 37 36.86 -1.09 -6.62
N PRO A 38 35.99 -1.82 -7.39
CA PRO A 38 34.61 -2.14 -7.07
C PRO A 38 34.49 -3.23 -6.01
N PHE A 39 33.31 -3.28 -5.36
CA PHE A 39 33.00 -4.29 -4.34
C PHE A 39 31.94 -5.26 -4.83
N ASN A 40 32.15 -6.56 -4.60
CA ASN A 40 31.14 -7.60 -4.76
C ASN A 40 30.48 -7.85 -3.41
N LEU A 41 29.20 -7.54 -3.32
CA LEU A 41 28.41 -7.57 -2.11
C LEU A 41 27.40 -8.71 -2.17
N SER A 42 27.37 -9.58 -1.16
CA SER A 42 26.34 -10.61 -1.02
C SER A 42 25.21 -10.09 -0.14
N LEU A 43 24.02 -9.96 -0.73
CA LEU A 43 22.79 -9.47 -0.09
C LEU A 43 21.73 -10.57 -0.07
N LEU A 44 21.16 -10.85 1.09
CA LEU A 44 19.94 -11.63 1.20
C LEU A 44 18.74 -10.68 1.16
N GLU A 45 17.84 -10.91 0.24
CA GLU A 45 16.53 -10.29 0.13
C GLU A 45 15.49 -11.30 0.63
N GLY A 46 15.12 -11.19 1.89
CA GLY A 46 14.44 -12.27 2.59
C GLY A 46 15.28 -13.56 2.58
N ALA A 47 14.82 -14.58 1.84
CA ALA A 47 15.54 -15.85 1.65
C ALA A 47 16.35 -15.92 0.34
N THR A 48 16.21 -14.93 -0.55
CA THR A 48 16.87 -14.92 -1.85
C THR A 48 18.25 -14.28 -1.75
N SER A 49 19.29 -14.96 -2.26
CA SER A 49 20.66 -14.43 -2.28
C SER A 49 20.94 -13.73 -3.61
N ASN A 50 21.37 -12.48 -3.53
CA ASN A 50 21.79 -11.64 -4.64
C ASN A 50 23.24 -11.23 -4.51
N THR A 51 23.97 -11.13 -5.63
CA THR A 51 25.31 -10.54 -5.66
C THR A 51 25.23 -9.22 -6.39
N LEU A 52 25.68 -8.14 -5.72
CA LEU A 52 25.67 -6.79 -6.24
C LEU A 52 27.10 -6.32 -6.46
N ASN A 53 27.37 -5.64 -7.58
CA ASN A 53 28.63 -4.95 -7.82
C ASN A 53 28.42 -3.47 -7.54
N VAL A 54 29.05 -2.94 -6.49
CA VAL A 54 28.89 -1.57 -6.03
C VAL A 54 30.19 -0.79 -6.17
N ASP A 55 30.07 0.50 -6.45
CA ASP A 55 31.19 1.43 -6.56
C ASP A 55 31.67 1.94 -5.18
N ALA A 56 32.66 2.82 -5.17
CA ALA A 56 33.22 3.40 -3.94
C ALA A 56 32.20 4.24 -3.13
N SER A 57 31.10 4.66 -3.76
CA SER A 57 30.01 5.40 -3.12
C SER A 57 28.90 4.49 -2.60
N GLY A 58 29.04 3.15 -2.80
CA GLY A 58 28.02 2.18 -2.42
C GLY A 58 26.80 2.16 -3.34
N LEU A 59 27.00 2.55 -4.60
CA LEU A 59 25.96 2.64 -5.62
C LEU A 59 26.19 1.61 -6.74
N ILE A 60 25.12 1.24 -7.42
CA ILE A 60 25.17 0.34 -8.57
C ILE A 60 25.06 1.18 -9.85
N GLY A 61 26.18 1.32 -10.57
CA GLY A 61 26.23 2.18 -11.76
C GLY A 61 25.89 3.65 -11.47
N GLY A 62 26.24 4.15 -10.27
CA GLY A 62 25.97 5.52 -9.83
C GLY A 62 24.54 5.76 -9.31
N GLN A 63 23.74 4.70 -9.12
CA GLN A 63 22.37 4.79 -8.61
C GLN A 63 22.19 3.89 -7.38
N PRO A 64 21.25 4.24 -6.46
CA PRO A 64 20.83 3.35 -5.39
C PRO A 64 20.26 2.04 -5.93
N TYR A 65 20.30 0.98 -5.13
CA TYR A 65 19.61 -0.27 -5.47
C TYR A 65 18.13 -0.15 -5.20
N GLN A 66 17.33 -0.06 -6.26
CA GLN A 66 15.88 0.08 -6.17
C GLN A 66 15.21 -1.25 -5.89
N VAL A 67 14.28 -1.25 -4.92
CA VAL A 67 13.53 -2.43 -4.49
C VAL A 67 12.04 -2.12 -4.37
N SER A 68 11.20 -3.11 -4.72
CA SER A 68 9.74 -3.03 -4.60
C SER A 68 9.20 -4.42 -4.18
N PRO A 69 9.51 -4.87 -2.96
CA PRO A 69 9.07 -6.18 -2.51
C PRO A 69 7.55 -6.22 -2.29
N PRO A 70 6.90 -7.37 -2.53
CA PRO A 70 5.46 -7.50 -2.35
C PRO A 70 5.02 -7.56 -0.87
N ASN A 71 5.96 -7.82 0.03
CA ASN A 71 5.73 -7.91 1.48
C ASN A 71 6.89 -7.29 2.24
N THR A 72 6.67 -6.98 3.52
CA THR A 72 7.75 -6.56 4.42
C THR A 72 8.93 -7.51 4.31
N THR A 73 10.09 -6.97 3.91
CA THR A 73 11.28 -7.74 3.56
C THR A 73 12.49 -7.24 4.31
N THR A 74 13.26 -8.16 4.88
CA THR A 74 14.55 -7.84 5.51
C THR A 74 15.69 -8.09 4.53
N TYR A 75 16.50 -7.07 4.36
CA TYR A 75 17.74 -7.06 3.55
C TYR A 75 18.92 -7.28 4.48
N THR A 76 19.68 -8.35 4.30
CA THR A 76 20.81 -8.72 5.15
C THR A 76 22.09 -8.83 4.33
N LEU A 77 23.11 -8.08 4.72
CA LEU A 77 24.46 -8.25 4.15
C LEU A 77 25.13 -9.46 4.79
N THR A 78 25.72 -10.33 3.97
CA THR A 78 26.43 -11.53 4.45
C THR A 78 27.92 -11.48 4.21
N SER A 79 28.37 -10.89 3.11
CA SER A 79 29.80 -10.72 2.83
C SER A 79 30.06 -9.60 1.83
N VAL A 80 31.28 -9.12 1.82
CA VAL A 80 31.79 -8.19 0.81
C VAL A 80 33.19 -8.65 0.39
N THR A 81 33.50 -8.53 -0.89
CA THR A 81 34.85 -8.74 -1.45
C THR A 81 35.25 -7.50 -2.24
N ASP A 82 36.41 -6.95 -1.96
CA ASP A 82 36.93 -5.79 -2.67
C ASP A 82 37.72 -6.17 -3.94
N ALA A 83 38.16 -5.17 -4.70
CA ALA A 83 38.92 -5.38 -5.95
C ALA A 83 40.25 -6.11 -5.75
N ASN A 84 40.83 -6.10 -4.55
CA ASN A 84 42.06 -6.84 -4.22
C ASN A 84 41.77 -8.29 -3.80
N GLY A 85 40.52 -8.71 -3.72
CA GLY A 85 40.08 -10.03 -3.25
C GLY A 85 40.01 -10.15 -1.74
N CYS A 86 40.14 -9.04 -0.98
CA CYS A 86 39.94 -9.06 0.47
C CYS A 86 38.47 -9.23 0.79
N THR A 87 38.11 -10.26 1.55
CA THR A 87 36.73 -10.60 1.90
C THR A 87 36.45 -10.36 3.39
N ALA A 88 35.33 -9.72 3.70
CA ALA A 88 34.81 -9.58 5.05
C ALA A 88 33.43 -10.19 5.16
N THR A 89 33.13 -10.82 6.31
CA THR A 89 31.80 -11.28 6.68
C THR A 89 31.01 -10.13 7.27
N LEU A 90 29.76 -9.97 6.88
CA LEU A 90 28.86 -8.93 7.33
C LEU A 90 27.62 -9.54 7.99
N THR A 91 26.97 -8.79 8.87
CA THR A 91 25.74 -9.20 9.57
C THR A 91 24.73 -8.08 9.66
N ASP A 92 25.00 -6.93 9.01
CA ASP A 92 24.07 -5.80 9.03
C ASP A 92 22.81 -6.09 8.24
N ASN A 93 21.69 -5.62 8.75
CA ASN A 93 20.39 -5.81 8.11
C ASN A 93 19.48 -4.59 8.28
N LYS A 94 18.54 -4.45 7.36
CA LYS A 94 17.46 -3.46 7.42
C LYS A 94 16.16 -4.09 6.92
N THR A 95 15.07 -3.74 7.58
CA THR A 95 13.73 -4.18 7.18
C THR A 95 13.00 -3.04 6.49
N LEU A 96 12.58 -3.27 5.26
CA LEU A 96 11.66 -2.43 4.53
C LEU A 96 10.23 -2.91 4.80
N VAL A 97 9.44 -2.05 5.44
CA VAL A 97 8.05 -2.34 5.77
C VAL A 97 7.18 -2.04 4.55
N VAL A 98 6.35 -2.99 4.15
CA VAL A 98 5.38 -2.85 3.06
C VAL A 98 3.98 -2.93 3.62
N ASN A 99 3.25 -1.83 3.51
CA ASN A 99 1.83 -1.74 3.84
C ASN A 99 1.00 -2.21 2.66
N GLN A 100 0.10 -3.17 2.88
CA GLN A 100 -0.79 -3.63 1.83
C GLN A 100 -1.83 -2.55 1.50
N LEU A 101 -2.23 -2.47 0.23
CA LEU A 101 -3.27 -1.54 -0.19
C LEU A 101 -4.62 -1.88 0.45
N PRO A 102 -5.45 -0.89 0.80
CA PRO A 102 -6.78 -1.14 1.31
C PRO A 102 -7.68 -1.78 0.26
N VAL A 103 -8.46 -2.77 0.69
CA VAL A 103 -9.46 -3.48 -0.11
C VAL A 103 -10.75 -3.55 0.69
N ALA A 104 -11.86 -3.16 0.06
CA ALA A 104 -13.19 -3.27 0.62
C ALA A 104 -14.12 -4.02 -0.34
N ASN A 105 -15.04 -4.82 0.21
CA ASN A 105 -16.21 -5.33 -0.48
C ASN A 105 -17.41 -4.53 -0.01
N ILE A 106 -18.17 -3.97 -0.95
CA ILE A 106 -19.32 -3.11 -0.67
C ILE A 106 -20.60 -3.83 -1.14
N SER A 107 -21.58 -3.92 -0.28
CA SER A 107 -22.86 -4.56 -0.57
C SER A 107 -24.01 -3.79 0.09
N GLY A 108 -25.24 -4.19 -0.15
CA GLY A 108 -26.40 -3.58 0.48
C GLY A 108 -27.72 -3.95 -0.19
N THR A 109 -28.82 -3.52 0.42
CA THR A 109 -30.15 -3.69 -0.14
C THR A 109 -30.31 -2.80 -1.37
N THR A 110 -30.81 -3.37 -2.46
CA THR A 110 -30.96 -2.69 -3.76
C THR A 110 -32.37 -2.18 -4.03
N GLU A 111 -33.34 -2.44 -3.15
CA GLU A 111 -34.76 -2.07 -3.33
C GLU A 111 -35.39 -1.75 -1.98
N ILE A 112 -36.07 -0.59 -1.88
CA ILE A 112 -36.79 -0.12 -0.69
C ILE A 112 -38.10 0.54 -1.12
N CYS A 113 -39.07 0.71 -0.19
CA CYS A 113 -40.20 1.61 -0.37
C CYS A 113 -39.81 3.05 -0.02
N PHE A 114 -40.57 4.01 -0.54
CA PHE A 114 -40.40 5.43 -0.20
C PHE A 114 -40.44 5.64 1.32
N GLU A 115 -39.52 6.46 1.84
CA GLU A 115 -39.29 6.75 3.27
C GLU A 115 -38.65 5.60 4.09
N GLU A 116 -38.38 4.44 3.50
CA GLU A 116 -37.63 3.40 4.22
C GLU A 116 -36.12 3.73 4.35
N ILE A 117 -35.56 3.20 5.42
CA ILE A 117 -34.14 3.28 5.72
C ILE A 117 -33.48 1.97 5.33
N THR A 118 -32.34 2.04 4.69
CA THR A 118 -31.51 0.86 4.39
C THR A 118 -30.03 1.10 4.74
N GLN A 119 -29.21 0.09 4.55
CA GLN A 119 -27.79 0.15 4.87
C GLN A 119 -26.95 -0.34 3.69
N LEU A 120 -25.82 0.32 3.50
CA LEU A 120 -24.71 -0.18 2.69
C LEU A 120 -23.68 -0.77 3.65
N ASP A 121 -23.25 -2.01 3.37
CA ASP A 121 -22.34 -2.79 4.17
C ASP A 121 -20.95 -2.69 3.58
N PHE A 122 -19.96 -2.39 4.42
CA PHE A 122 -18.55 -2.32 4.04
C PHE A 122 -17.79 -3.42 4.79
N ASN A 123 -17.06 -4.25 4.05
CA ASN A 123 -16.19 -5.29 4.61
C ASN A 123 -14.77 -5.08 4.11
N PHE A 124 -13.88 -4.58 4.99
CA PHE A 124 -12.49 -4.32 4.70
C PHE A 124 -11.66 -5.58 4.92
N THR A 125 -10.99 -6.04 3.87
CA THR A 125 -10.18 -7.26 3.88
C THR A 125 -8.68 -6.99 3.90
N SER A 126 -8.26 -5.73 3.66
CA SER A 126 -6.88 -5.28 3.69
C SER A 126 -6.79 -3.78 4.00
N GLY A 127 -5.58 -3.32 4.35
CA GLY A 127 -5.32 -1.95 4.79
C GLY A 127 -5.47 -1.78 6.30
N GLN A 128 -5.09 -0.62 6.79
CA GLN A 128 -5.08 -0.27 8.21
C GLN A 128 -6.18 0.75 8.52
N SER A 129 -7.04 0.44 9.50
CA SER A 129 -8.08 1.36 10.03
C SER A 129 -7.45 2.66 10.58
N PRO A 130 -8.14 3.84 10.43
CA PRO A 130 -9.38 4.06 9.71
C PRO A 130 -9.22 4.09 8.19
N TRP A 131 -10.31 3.75 7.49
CA TRP A 131 -10.39 3.86 6.03
C TRP A 131 -11.20 5.09 5.63
N SER A 132 -10.82 5.73 4.53
CA SER A 132 -11.53 6.87 3.94
C SER A 132 -11.90 6.54 2.49
N LEU A 133 -13.20 6.55 2.18
CA LEU A 133 -13.74 6.26 0.86
C LEU A 133 -14.25 7.52 0.20
N THR A 134 -13.88 7.73 -1.07
CA THR A 134 -14.48 8.77 -1.90
C THR A 134 -15.66 8.17 -2.64
N TYR A 135 -16.81 8.82 -2.53
CA TYR A 135 -18.04 8.39 -3.21
C TYR A 135 -18.88 9.55 -3.70
N ASP A 136 -19.77 9.26 -4.62
CA ASP A 136 -20.80 10.17 -5.12
C ASP A 136 -22.18 9.52 -5.06
N ILE A 137 -23.22 10.37 -5.11
CA ILE A 137 -24.62 9.97 -5.24
C ILE A 137 -25.16 10.60 -6.51
N ASN A 138 -25.58 9.78 -7.47
CA ASN A 138 -26.07 10.23 -8.78
C ASN A 138 -25.09 11.19 -9.50
N GLY A 139 -23.78 10.93 -9.39
CA GLY A 139 -22.71 11.76 -9.96
C GLY A 139 -22.40 13.05 -9.18
N THR A 140 -23.02 13.25 -8.01
CA THR A 140 -22.73 14.39 -7.13
C THR A 140 -21.82 13.93 -5.98
N PRO A 141 -20.61 14.53 -5.82
CA PRO A 141 -19.72 14.16 -4.72
C PRO A 141 -20.39 14.32 -3.34
N SER A 142 -20.28 13.30 -2.49
CA SER A 142 -20.93 13.23 -1.18
C SER A 142 -19.96 13.15 0.00
N GLY A 143 -18.68 13.38 -0.21
CA GLY A 143 -17.71 13.50 0.85
C GLY A 143 -16.51 12.66 0.68
N PRO A 144 -15.58 12.54 1.66
CA PRO A 144 -15.09 11.26 2.08
C PRO A 144 -15.92 10.67 3.20
N LEU A 145 -16.20 9.35 3.12
CA LEU A 145 -16.78 8.54 4.20
C LEU A 145 -15.64 7.90 4.99
N THR A 146 -15.58 8.18 6.30
CA THR A 146 -14.56 7.57 7.18
C THR A 146 -15.19 6.43 7.98
N LEU A 147 -14.59 5.24 7.91
CA LEU A 147 -15.03 4.01 8.55
C LEU A 147 -13.85 3.44 9.39
N SER A 148 -14.15 2.95 10.59
CA SER A 148 -13.11 2.57 11.54
C SER A 148 -13.13 1.09 11.93
N ASN A 149 -14.19 0.37 11.60
CA ASN A 149 -14.33 -1.05 11.88
C ASN A 149 -14.09 -1.88 10.61
N ALA A 150 -13.54 -3.08 10.75
CA ALA A 150 -13.32 -3.99 9.62
C ALA A 150 -14.63 -4.36 8.89
N THR A 151 -15.75 -4.32 9.60
CA THR A 151 -17.11 -4.33 9.05
C THR A 151 -17.83 -3.09 9.55
N ASP A 152 -18.35 -2.28 8.67
CA ASP A 152 -19.01 -1.01 9.02
C ASP A 152 -20.22 -0.77 8.10
N LEU A 153 -21.06 0.19 8.45
CA LEU A 153 -22.35 0.42 7.82
C LEU A 153 -22.55 1.92 7.49
N LEU A 154 -23.10 2.20 6.31
CA LEU A 154 -23.63 3.52 5.98
C LEU A 154 -25.16 3.43 5.89
N THR A 155 -25.86 4.06 6.81
CA THR A 155 -27.31 4.16 6.78
C THR A 155 -27.74 5.24 5.79
N VAL A 156 -28.65 4.89 4.87
CA VAL A 156 -29.15 5.77 3.83
C VAL A 156 -30.67 5.69 3.71
N SER A 157 -31.32 6.77 3.28
CA SER A 157 -32.78 6.86 3.05
C SER A 157 -33.02 7.74 1.82
N PRO A 158 -32.72 7.27 0.60
CA PRO A 158 -32.95 8.05 -0.60
C PRO A 158 -34.42 8.20 -0.89
N ALA A 159 -34.87 9.42 -1.23
CA ALA A 159 -36.25 9.69 -1.60
C ALA A 159 -36.64 9.24 -3.03
N THR A 160 -35.63 9.02 -3.86
CA THR A 160 -35.74 8.54 -5.24
C THR A 160 -34.68 7.52 -5.53
N THR A 161 -34.87 6.67 -6.54
CA THR A 161 -33.85 5.73 -7.01
C THR A 161 -32.52 6.45 -7.14
N SER A 162 -31.49 5.95 -6.45
CA SER A 162 -30.18 6.58 -6.34
C SER A 162 -29.05 5.59 -6.56
N VAL A 163 -28.00 6.06 -7.24
CA VAL A 163 -26.78 5.29 -7.50
C VAL A 163 -25.67 5.85 -6.61
N TYR A 164 -25.11 4.99 -5.77
CA TYR A 164 -23.93 5.25 -4.94
C TYR A 164 -22.71 4.67 -5.65
N THR A 165 -21.80 5.52 -6.11
CA THR A 165 -20.60 5.12 -6.83
C THR A 165 -19.37 5.39 -5.97
N PHE A 166 -18.54 4.37 -5.76
CA PHE A 166 -17.28 4.47 -4.99
C PHE A 166 -16.10 4.49 -5.94
N SER A 167 -15.16 5.42 -5.76
CA SER A 167 -14.07 5.66 -6.71
C SER A 167 -12.68 5.41 -6.14
N SER A 168 -12.47 5.64 -4.86
CA SER A 168 -11.19 5.41 -4.20
C SER A 168 -11.35 5.09 -2.71
N ILE A 169 -10.35 4.40 -2.20
CA ILE A 169 -10.19 4.12 -0.77
C ILE A 169 -8.74 4.43 -0.37
N SER A 170 -8.56 5.07 0.77
CA SER A 170 -7.27 5.23 1.45
C SER A 170 -7.35 4.73 2.88
N ASP A 171 -6.20 4.40 3.47
CA ASP A 171 -6.09 3.86 4.81
C ASP A 171 -5.24 4.74 5.74
N ALA A 172 -5.09 4.33 7.00
CA ALA A 172 -4.30 5.07 8.00
C ALA A 172 -2.80 5.16 7.68
N ASN A 173 -2.28 4.29 6.82
CA ASN A 173 -0.89 4.34 6.34
C ASN A 173 -0.73 5.26 5.13
N ASN A 174 -1.77 5.96 4.69
CA ASN A 174 -1.86 6.73 3.46
C ASN A 174 -1.69 5.89 2.18
N CYS A 175 -1.87 4.58 2.27
CA CYS A 175 -1.96 3.72 1.09
C CYS A 175 -3.35 3.84 0.47
N SER A 176 -3.42 3.88 -0.85
CA SER A 176 -4.68 4.07 -1.58
C SER A 176 -4.83 3.10 -2.73
N SER A 177 -6.09 2.74 -3.01
CA SER A 177 -6.48 1.95 -4.17
C SER A 177 -7.74 2.51 -4.82
N THR A 178 -7.96 2.14 -6.08
CA THR A 178 -9.20 2.46 -6.80
C THR A 178 -10.27 1.43 -6.49
N ILE A 179 -11.51 1.89 -6.38
CA ILE A 179 -12.73 1.07 -6.32
C ILE A 179 -13.58 1.46 -7.53
N THR A 180 -14.30 0.50 -8.08
CA THR A 180 -15.22 0.73 -9.21
C THR A 180 -16.63 0.22 -8.90
N ASP A 181 -16.94 0.06 -7.61
CA ASP A 181 -18.22 -0.45 -7.15
C ASP A 181 -19.31 0.63 -7.25
N ALA A 182 -20.49 0.21 -7.69
CA ALA A 182 -21.67 1.03 -7.71
C ALA A 182 -22.87 0.23 -7.20
N ILE A 183 -23.64 0.82 -6.29
CA ILE A 183 -24.87 0.22 -5.75
C ILE A 183 -26.04 1.13 -6.11
N THR A 184 -27.03 0.56 -6.82
CA THR A 184 -28.29 1.23 -7.11
C THR A 184 -29.31 0.83 -6.07
N ILE A 185 -29.89 1.81 -5.38
CA ILE A 185 -31.05 1.62 -4.50
C ILE A 185 -32.26 2.10 -5.24
N THR A 186 -33.13 1.16 -5.66
CA THR A 186 -34.42 1.44 -6.29
C THR A 186 -35.44 1.82 -5.22
N VAL A 187 -36.10 2.97 -5.38
CA VAL A 187 -37.14 3.43 -4.46
C VAL A 187 -38.51 3.28 -5.11
N ASN A 188 -39.31 2.38 -4.55
CA ASN A 188 -40.68 2.18 -4.95
C ASN A 188 -41.62 3.21 -4.29
N GLN A 189 -42.34 3.98 -5.08
CA GLN A 189 -43.26 4.98 -4.56
C GLN A 189 -44.50 4.30 -3.91
N LEU A 190 -45.02 4.91 -2.86
CA LEU A 190 -46.25 4.43 -2.22
C LEU A 190 -47.43 4.62 -3.17
N PRO A 191 -48.41 3.70 -3.15
CA PRO A 191 -49.60 3.85 -3.97
C PRO A 191 -50.45 5.08 -3.55
N GLU A 192 -50.79 5.92 -4.51
CA GLU A 192 -51.71 7.03 -4.31
C GLU A 192 -53.16 6.56 -4.60
N VAL A 193 -54.06 6.84 -3.67
CA VAL A 193 -55.49 6.61 -3.85
C VAL A 193 -56.20 7.95 -4.00
N THR A 194 -56.74 8.25 -5.20
CA THR A 194 -57.64 9.36 -5.43
C THR A 194 -59.08 8.89 -5.28
N VAL A 195 -59.82 9.40 -4.28
CA VAL A 195 -61.25 9.18 -4.14
C VAL A 195 -61.96 10.30 -4.88
N SER A 196 -62.53 10.02 -6.07
CA SER A 196 -63.40 10.94 -6.74
C SER A 196 -64.83 10.74 -6.15
N GLY A 197 -65.34 11.74 -5.39
CA GLY A 197 -66.69 11.75 -4.89
C GLY A 197 -67.67 11.93 -6.05
N GLY A 198 -68.52 10.94 -6.29
CA GLY A 198 -69.71 11.11 -7.10
C GLY A 198 -70.72 11.99 -6.33
N GLY A 199 -71.19 13.09 -6.95
CA GLY A 199 -72.31 13.87 -6.49
C GLY A 199 -73.64 13.22 -6.85
#